data_e69da9ad09c3cf360c100c8486300d43
#
_entry.id   e69da9ad09c3cf360c100c8486300d43
#
_cell.length_a   1.000
_cell.length_b   1.000
_cell.length_c   1.000
_cell.angle_alpha   90.00
_cell.angle_beta   90.00
_cell.angle_gamma   90.00
#
_symmetry.space_group_name_H-M   'P 1'
#
loop_
_entity.id
_entity.type
_entity.pdbx_description
1 polymer ?
#
loop_
_entity_poly.entity_id
_entity_poly.type
_entity_poly.pdbx_seq_one_letter_code
_entity_poly.pdbx_strand_id
1 'polypeptide(L)'
;MNILGLTIAGAIGTVCRYEIGKIITYQQFPVATLLINTLGSLLLGFLFVKYAANQQQLFVILGIGFCGGFTTFSTFSLDLFKMLQTQQYTNFATYLSLSIILGLIGVFAGTYLAKLV
;
A
#
# COMPACT_ATOMS: atom_id res chain seq x y z
N MET A 1 -7.77 -23.43 0.01
CA MET A 1 -7.53 -21.99 -0.14
C MET A 1 -8.78 -21.33 -0.74
N ASN A 2 -9.21 -20.20 -0.19
CA ASN A 2 -10.41 -19.49 -0.68
C ASN A 2 -10.04 -18.51 -1.79
N ILE A 3 -9.92 -19.00 -3.01
CA ILE A 3 -9.56 -18.18 -4.18
C ILE A 3 -10.64 -17.13 -4.47
N LEU A 4 -11.91 -17.46 -4.26
CA LEU A 4 -13.00 -16.49 -4.47
C LEU A 4 -12.90 -15.32 -3.48
N GLY A 5 -12.66 -15.60 -2.21
CA GLY A 5 -12.46 -14.56 -1.19
C GLY A 5 -11.23 -13.70 -1.50
N LEU A 6 -10.13 -14.32 -1.92
CA LEU A 6 -8.93 -13.61 -2.34
C LEU A 6 -9.20 -12.68 -3.54
N THR A 7 -9.91 -13.17 -4.55
CA THR A 7 -10.25 -12.39 -5.75
C THR A 7 -11.14 -11.21 -5.42
N ILE A 8 -12.18 -11.40 -4.61
CA ILE A 8 -13.10 -10.34 -4.20
C ILE A 8 -12.35 -9.28 -3.39
N ALA A 9 -11.56 -9.71 -2.41
CA ALA A 9 -10.76 -8.79 -1.59
C ALA A 9 -9.78 -7.96 -2.45
N GLY A 10 -9.12 -8.60 -3.41
CA GLY A 10 -8.23 -7.92 -4.34
C GLY A 10 -8.96 -6.91 -5.22
N ALA A 11 -10.14 -7.28 -5.72
CA ALA A 11 -10.99 -6.38 -6.51
C ALA A 11 -11.41 -5.16 -5.69
N ILE A 12 -11.84 -5.34 -4.45
CA ILE A 12 -12.21 -4.25 -3.55
C ILE A 12 -11.00 -3.35 -3.28
N GLY A 13 -9.84 -3.91 -2.98
CA GLY A 13 -8.60 -3.15 -2.77
C GLY A 13 -8.24 -2.29 -3.98
N THR A 14 -8.34 -2.86 -5.18
CA THR A 14 -8.06 -2.15 -6.44
C THR A 14 -9.05 -1.01 -6.66
N VAL A 15 -10.33 -1.21 -6.42
CA VAL A 15 -11.36 -0.17 -6.55
C VAL A 15 -11.12 0.95 -5.53
N CYS A 16 -10.83 0.62 -4.27
CA CYS A 16 -10.50 1.61 -3.25
C CYS A 16 -9.29 2.46 -3.66
N ARG A 17 -8.24 1.82 -4.16
CA ARG A 17 -7.06 2.53 -4.66
C ARG A 17 -7.40 3.48 -5.81
N TYR A 18 -8.19 3.01 -6.76
CA TYR A 18 -8.60 3.82 -7.91
C TYR A 18 -9.42 5.05 -7.47
N GLU A 19 -10.37 4.85 -6.57
CA GLU A 19 -11.23 5.94 -6.07
C GLU A 19 -10.42 6.97 -5.27
N ILE A 20 -9.49 6.55 -4.42
CA ILE A 20 -8.60 7.46 -3.71
C ILE A 20 -7.75 8.26 -4.69
N GLY A 21 -7.24 7.62 -5.74
CA GLY A 21 -6.47 8.30 -6.78
C GLY A 21 -7.25 9.35 -7.54
N LYS A 22 -8.57 9.19 -7.66
CA LYS A 22 -9.46 10.20 -8.27
C LYS A 22 -9.68 11.40 -7.36
N ILE A 23 -9.77 11.17 -6.04
CA ILE A 23 -10.02 12.22 -5.05
C ILE A 23 -8.74 13.04 -4.83
N ILE A 24 -7.59 12.37 -4.71
CA ILE A 24 -6.29 13.02 -4.49
C ILE A 24 -5.58 13.09 -5.84
N THR A 25 -5.80 14.20 -6.57
CA THR A 25 -5.24 14.37 -7.90
C THR A 25 -3.72 14.60 -7.87
N TYR A 26 -3.03 14.00 -8.83
CA TYR A 26 -1.61 14.23 -9.05
C TYR A 26 -1.39 15.66 -9.57
N GLN A 27 -0.59 16.43 -8.85
CA GLN A 27 -0.15 17.75 -9.33
C GLN A 27 1.34 17.74 -9.65
N GLN A 28 2.19 17.92 -8.64
CA GLN A 28 3.65 17.89 -8.80
C GLN A 28 4.30 16.71 -8.07
N PHE A 29 3.57 16.10 -7.15
CA PHE A 29 4.05 14.99 -6.33
C PHE A 29 2.95 13.93 -6.18
N PRO A 30 3.26 12.63 -6.28
CA PRO A 30 2.24 11.57 -6.25
C PRO A 30 1.80 11.24 -4.80
N VAL A 31 1.11 12.17 -4.18
CA VAL A 31 0.63 12.04 -2.79
C VAL A 31 -0.32 10.86 -2.63
N ALA A 32 -1.19 10.63 -3.61
CA ALA A 32 -2.16 9.53 -3.55
C ALA A 32 -1.45 8.17 -3.44
N THR A 33 -0.47 7.90 -4.30
CA THR A 33 0.27 6.64 -4.29
C THR A 33 1.06 6.47 -3.00
N LEU A 34 1.72 7.54 -2.53
CA LEU A 34 2.46 7.52 -1.27
C LEU A 34 1.54 7.20 -0.08
N LEU A 35 0.39 7.86 -0.01
CA LEU A 35 -0.61 7.64 1.04
C LEU A 35 -1.18 6.22 0.98
N ILE A 36 -1.58 5.75 -0.18
CA ILE A 36 -2.13 4.42 -0.40
C ILE A 36 -1.14 3.35 0.06
N ASN A 37 0.10 3.43 -0.40
CA ASN A 37 1.13 2.45 -0.04
C ASN A 37 1.47 2.49 1.44
N THR A 38 1.50 3.67 2.06
CA THR A 38 1.73 3.82 3.50
C THR A 38 0.58 3.23 4.33
N LEU A 39 -0.67 3.54 3.97
CA LEU A 39 -1.85 2.99 4.66
C LEU A 39 -1.95 1.47 4.47
N GLY A 40 -1.67 0.99 3.27
CA GLY A 40 -1.64 -0.45 2.99
C GLY A 40 -0.56 -1.17 3.80
N SER A 41 0.61 -0.58 3.95
CA SER A 41 1.70 -1.11 4.78
C SER A 41 1.31 -1.17 6.27
N LEU A 42 0.65 -0.14 6.77
CA LEU A 42 0.14 -0.10 8.13
C LEU A 42 -0.87 -1.22 8.37
N LEU A 43 -1.85 -1.34 7.47
CA LEU A 43 -2.87 -2.38 7.56
C LEU A 43 -2.24 -3.77 7.46
N LEU A 44 -1.29 -3.98 6.55
CA LEU A 44 -0.62 -5.26 6.39
C LEU A 44 0.13 -5.67 7.66
N GLY A 45 0.86 -4.73 8.28
CA GLY A 45 1.55 -4.98 9.55
C GLY A 45 0.59 -5.37 10.67
N PHE A 46 -0.57 -4.69 10.75
CA PHE A 46 -1.63 -5.03 11.71
C PHE A 46 -2.17 -6.44 11.47
N LEU A 47 -2.53 -6.76 10.23
CA LEU A 47 -3.09 -8.06 9.86
C LEU A 47 -2.09 -9.21 10.09
N PHE A 48 -0.81 -8.94 9.85
CA PHE A 48 0.24 -9.92 10.08
C PHE A 48 0.27 -10.40 11.53
N VAL A 49 0.29 -9.48 12.47
CA VAL A 49 0.31 -9.82 13.92
C VAL A 49 -1.00 -10.51 14.34
N LYS A 50 -2.13 -10.05 13.83
CA LYS A 50 -3.45 -10.59 14.26
C LYS A 50 -3.75 -11.97 13.70
N TYR A 51 -3.41 -12.20 12.43
CA TYR A 51 -3.99 -13.34 11.70
C TYR A 51 -2.98 -14.30 11.09
N ALA A 52 -1.73 -13.91 10.85
CA ALA A 52 -0.80 -14.76 10.11
C ALA A 52 -0.54 -16.11 10.78
N ALA A 53 -0.47 -16.14 12.11
CA ALA A 53 -0.19 -17.36 12.85
C ALA A 53 -1.43 -18.25 13.10
N ASN A 54 -2.58 -17.63 13.40
CA ASN A 54 -3.74 -18.35 13.91
C ASN A 54 -4.91 -18.43 12.92
N GLN A 55 -4.99 -17.52 11.96
CA GLN A 55 -6.06 -17.45 10.96
C GLN A 55 -5.47 -17.15 9.59
N GLN A 56 -4.62 -18.06 9.13
CA GLN A 56 -3.85 -17.89 7.90
C GLN A 56 -4.72 -17.57 6.69
N GLN A 57 -5.89 -18.21 6.57
CA GLN A 57 -6.80 -17.96 5.45
C GLN A 57 -7.31 -16.51 5.45
N LEU A 58 -7.62 -15.97 6.61
CA LEU A 58 -8.05 -14.58 6.74
C LEU A 58 -6.91 -13.62 6.41
N PHE A 59 -5.69 -13.94 6.85
CA PHE A 59 -4.52 -13.15 6.48
C PHE A 59 -4.27 -13.14 4.96
N VAL A 60 -4.45 -14.28 4.29
CA VAL A 60 -4.30 -14.36 2.83
C VAL A 60 -5.34 -13.49 2.14
N ILE A 61 -6.60 -13.55 2.56
CA ILE A 61 -7.68 -12.77 1.94
C ILE A 61 -7.46 -11.26 2.15
N LEU A 62 -7.21 -10.83 3.38
CA LEU A 62 -7.11 -9.41 3.71
C LEU A 62 -5.71 -8.85 3.40
N GLY A 63 -4.64 -9.58 3.74
CA GLY A 63 -3.28 -9.12 3.55
C GLY A 63 -2.83 -9.23 2.10
N ILE A 64 -2.89 -10.43 1.52
CA ILE A 64 -2.47 -10.64 0.13
C ILE A 64 -3.55 -10.14 -0.84
N GLY A 65 -4.82 -10.43 -0.58
CA GLY A 65 -5.92 -10.01 -1.43
C GLY A 65 -6.15 -8.49 -1.37
N PHE A 66 -6.71 -8.00 -0.29
CA PHE A 66 -7.07 -6.58 -0.18
C PHE A 66 -5.84 -5.68 -0.24
N CYS A 67 -4.86 -5.85 0.64
CA CYS A 67 -3.67 -4.99 0.66
C CYS A 67 -2.88 -5.10 -0.64
N GLY A 68 -2.78 -6.30 -1.24
CA GLY A 68 -2.11 -6.51 -2.51
C GLY A 68 -2.77 -5.78 -3.67
N GLY A 69 -4.11 -5.72 -3.70
CA GLY A 69 -4.85 -4.93 -4.68
C GLY A 69 -4.85 -3.43 -4.38
N PHE A 70 -4.84 -3.07 -3.10
CA PHE A 70 -4.86 -1.68 -2.65
C PHE A 70 -3.55 -0.97 -2.90
N THR A 71 -2.40 -1.61 -2.61
CA THR A 71 -1.07 -1.03 -2.81
C THR A 71 -0.56 -1.23 -4.24
N THR A 72 0.45 -0.44 -4.65
CA THR A 72 0.97 -0.54 -6.01
C THR A 72 2.44 -0.17 -6.10
N PHE A 73 3.27 -1.13 -6.45
CA PHE A 73 4.66 -0.90 -6.79
C PHE A 73 4.82 -0.40 -8.23
N SER A 74 3.99 -0.89 -9.15
CA SER A 74 4.09 -0.52 -10.57
C SER A 74 3.77 0.94 -10.83
N THR A 75 2.75 1.50 -10.19
CA THR A 75 2.45 2.94 -10.28
C THR A 75 3.58 3.77 -9.68
N PHE A 76 4.10 3.35 -8.52
CA PHE A 76 5.26 3.97 -7.90
C PHE A 76 6.47 4.01 -8.86
N SER A 77 6.78 2.90 -9.51
CA SER A 77 7.88 2.81 -10.46
C SER A 77 7.65 3.71 -11.68
N LEU A 78 6.42 3.76 -12.19
CA LEU A 78 6.07 4.63 -13.30
C LEU A 78 6.21 6.11 -12.93
N ASP A 79 5.78 6.48 -11.72
CA ASP A 79 5.93 7.85 -11.22
C ASP A 79 7.40 8.26 -11.16
N LEU A 80 8.26 7.37 -10.65
CA LEU A 80 9.72 7.60 -10.61
C LEU A 80 10.30 7.78 -12.02
N PHE A 81 9.87 6.94 -12.96
CA PHE A 81 10.30 7.05 -14.36
C PHE A 81 9.91 8.40 -14.96
N LYS A 82 8.68 8.86 -14.74
CA LYS A 82 8.21 10.16 -15.22
C LYS A 82 9.01 11.31 -14.63
N MET A 83 9.38 11.22 -13.35
CA MET A 83 10.22 12.23 -12.70
C MET A 83 11.61 12.30 -13.34
N LEU A 84 12.20 11.16 -13.69
CA LEU A 84 13.48 11.13 -14.40
C LEU A 84 13.36 11.73 -15.79
N GLN A 85 12.29 11.42 -16.53
CA GLN A 85 12.06 11.96 -17.87
C GLN A 85 11.93 13.49 -17.88
N THR A 86 11.35 14.05 -16.82
CA THR A 86 11.15 15.50 -16.69
C THR A 86 12.22 16.16 -15.83
N GLN A 87 13.30 15.46 -15.51
CA GLN A 87 14.46 15.95 -14.76
C GLN A 87 14.10 16.49 -13.37
N GLN A 88 13.09 15.89 -12.73
CA GLN A 88 12.68 16.23 -11.37
C GLN A 88 13.43 15.39 -10.34
N TYR A 89 14.75 15.58 -10.25
CA TYR A 89 15.62 14.72 -9.44
C TYR A 89 15.38 14.87 -7.94
N THR A 90 15.04 16.06 -7.47
CA THR A 90 14.69 16.28 -6.05
C THR A 90 13.41 15.54 -5.70
N ASN A 91 12.37 15.64 -6.52
CA ASN A 91 11.13 14.91 -6.31
C ASN A 91 11.34 13.41 -6.38
N PHE A 92 12.18 12.94 -7.29
CA PHE A 92 12.56 11.54 -7.40
C PHE A 92 13.17 11.02 -6.09
N ALA A 93 14.21 11.69 -5.60
CA ALA A 93 14.89 11.29 -4.36
C ALA A 93 13.95 11.35 -3.14
N THR A 94 13.13 12.39 -3.05
CA THR A 94 12.16 12.57 -1.97
C THR A 94 11.10 11.48 -2.00
N TYR A 95 10.51 11.21 -3.16
CA TYR A 95 9.46 10.21 -3.32
C TYR A 95 9.97 8.80 -3.03
N LEU A 96 11.13 8.45 -3.58
CA LEU A 96 11.77 7.16 -3.33
C LEU A 96 12.06 6.97 -1.83
N SER A 97 12.68 7.96 -1.19
CA SER A 97 13.05 7.90 0.23
C SER A 97 11.83 7.84 1.13
N LEU A 98 10.85 8.72 0.92
CA LEU A 98 9.61 8.74 1.71
C LEU A 98 8.82 7.45 1.55
N SER A 99 8.74 6.89 0.35
CA SER A 99 8.02 5.64 0.11
C SER A 99 8.61 4.49 0.92
N ILE A 100 9.92 4.36 0.95
CA ILE A 100 10.61 3.32 1.75
C ILE A 100 10.44 3.57 3.23
N ILE A 101 10.72 4.79 3.69
CA ILE A 101 10.69 5.15 5.12
C ILE A 101 9.27 5.04 5.67
N LEU A 102 8.30 5.65 5.01
CA LEU A 102 6.91 5.62 5.48
C LEU A 102 6.28 4.23 5.35
N GLY A 103 6.70 3.46 4.35
CA GLY A 103 6.28 2.07 4.22
C GLY A 103 6.73 1.22 5.40
N LEU A 104 8.00 1.31 5.78
CA LEU A 104 8.54 0.61 6.95
C LEU A 104 7.91 1.11 8.25
N ILE A 105 7.81 2.42 8.44
CA ILE A 105 7.16 3.00 9.62
C ILE A 105 5.69 2.52 9.68
N GLY A 106 5.00 2.47 8.54
CA GLY A 106 3.65 1.95 8.46
C GLY A 106 3.54 0.52 8.98
N VAL A 107 4.40 -0.38 8.50
CA VAL A 107 4.41 -1.77 8.97
C VAL A 107 4.68 -1.85 10.48
N PHE A 108 5.70 -1.14 10.98
CA PHE A 108 6.00 -1.13 12.41
C PHE A 108 4.84 -0.57 13.24
N ALA A 109 4.23 0.53 12.80
CA ALA A 109 3.06 1.11 13.48
C ALA A 109 1.87 0.14 13.49
N GLY A 110 1.60 -0.52 12.36
CA GLY A 110 0.54 -1.52 12.27
C GLY A 110 0.78 -2.70 13.21
N THR A 111 1.99 -3.22 13.28
CA THR A 111 2.35 -4.31 14.19
C THR A 111 2.20 -3.88 15.66
N TYR A 112 2.60 -2.66 15.98
CA TYR A 112 2.45 -2.12 17.33
C TYR A 112 0.97 -1.98 17.71
N LEU A 113 0.16 -1.38 16.84
CA LEU A 113 -1.28 -1.22 17.07
C LEU A 113 -1.97 -2.56 17.28
N ALA A 114 -1.60 -3.59 16.52
CA ALA A 114 -2.18 -4.92 16.65
C ALA A 114 -1.89 -5.55 18.03
N LYS A 115 -0.77 -5.21 18.64
CA LYS A 115 -0.42 -5.70 20.00
C LYS A 115 -1.20 -5.00 21.11
N LEU A 116 -1.68 -3.77 20.85
CA LEU A 116 -2.49 -3.02 21.82
C LEU A 116 -3.95 -3.50 21.87
N VAL A 117 -4.41 -4.17 20.84
CA VAL A 117 -5.80 -4.64 20.67
C VAL A 117 -5.83 -6.18 20.69
#